data_4f6771d012a3a64680ed13fdd3351863
#
_entry.id   4f6771d012a3a64680ed13fdd3351863
#
_cell.length_a   1.000
_cell.length_b   1.000
_cell.length_c   1.000
_cell.angle_alpha   90.00
_cell.angle_beta   90.00
_cell.angle_gamma   90.00
#
_symmetry.space_group_name_H-M   'P 1'
#
loop_
_entity.id
_entity.type
_entity.pdbx_description
1 polymer ?
#
loop_
_entity_poly.entity_id
_entity_poly.type
_entity_poly.pdbx_seq_one_letter_code
_entity_poly.pdbx_strand_id
1 'polypeptide(L)'
;IAMVAVYDYIKHSFIGERRQGTLFIYGSTEKSIALKLRLENSPHYRIAGFIDYTTHTAKLAGLTLHTFKNKSDEELLNMLNNRSITHILFPNYESLRLESERLVQFCINNGIKTLVAPPINEAVDGNIPASAIREVKIEDLLGREEISFSMSDIIKNFSSKTILVTGAAGSIGSELCRQLASFGVNKLIMFDNAETPMHN
;
A
#
# COMPACT_ATOMS: atom_id res chain seq x y z
N ILE A 1 20.11 0.12 -31.19
CA ILE A 1 18.76 0.61 -30.76
C ILE A 1 17.71 -0.47 -31.08
N ALA A 2 17.68 -1.07 -32.29
CA ALA A 2 16.71 -2.10 -32.65
C ALA A 2 16.79 -3.38 -31.78
N MET A 3 17.99 -3.78 -31.35
CA MET A 3 18.22 -5.00 -30.56
C MET A 3 17.75 -4.87 -29.11
N VAL A 4 17.78 -3.67 -28.54
CA VAL A 4 17.24 -3.39 -27.19
C VAL A 4 15.71 -3.44 -27.22
N ALA A 5 15.07 -2.84 -28.22
CA ALA A 5 13.62 -2.88 -28.39
C ALA A 5 13.08 -4.30 -28.64
N VAL A 6 13.82 -5.14 -29.37
CA VAL A 6 13.49 -6.57 -29.58
C VAL A 6 13.68 -7.36 -28.28
N TYR A 7 14.72 -7.07 -27.51
CA TYR A 7 14.95 -7.71 -26.21
C TYR A 7 13.84 -7.34 -25.20
N ASP A 8 13.47 -6.07 -25.15
CA ASP A 8 12.36 -5.61 -24.29
C ASP A 8 11.00 -6.18 -24.74
N TYR A 9 10.76 -6.26 -26.06
CA TYR A 9 9.57 -6.90 -26.61
C TYR A 9 9.52 -8.40 -26.30
N ILE A 10 10.64 -9.11 -26.46
CA ILE A 10 10.76 -10.54 -26.13
C ILE A 10 10.64 -10.74 -24.61
N LYS A 11 11.25 -9.90 -23.79
CA LYS A 11 11.15 -9.94 -22.33
C LYS A 11 9.70 -9.71 -21.86
N HIS A 12 8.97 -8.77 -22.48
CA HIS A 12 7.54 -8.56 -22.22
C HIS A 12 6.64 -9.66 -22.80
N SER A 13 7.02 -10.33 -23.88
CA SER A 13 6.22 -11.40 -24.48
C SER A 13 6.48 -12.80 -23.90
N PHE A 14 7.68 -13.06 -23.37
CA PHE A 14 8.04 -14.36 -22.77
C PHE A 14 7.98 -14.39 -21.23
N ILE A 15 8.04 -13.25 -20.58
CA ILE A 15 7.54 -13.15 -19.20
C ILE A 15 6.02 -12.97 -19.33
N GLY A 16 5.33 -14.04 -19.70
CA GLY A 16 3.90 -14.12 -19.49
C GLY A 16 3.68 -13.67 -18.07
N GLU A 17 3.00 -12.53 -17.88
CA GLU A 17 2.70 -11.96 -16.59
C GLU A 17 2.04 -13.06 -15.76
N ARG A 18 2.85 -13.79 -14.98
CA ARG A 18 2.32 -14.78 -14.04
C ARG A 18 1.50 -13.99 -13.07
N ARG A 19 0.20 -14.23 -13.05
CA ARG A 19 -0.70 -13.65 -12.06
C ARG A 19 -0.03 -13.80 -10.71
N GLN A 20 0.18 -12.69 -10.01
CA GLN A 20 0.88 -12.66 -8.73
C GLN A 20 0.13 -13.48 -7.67
N GLY A 21 -1.19 -13.66 -7.86
CA GLY A 21 -1.96 -14.52 -6.98
C GLY A 21 -3.47 -14.44 -7.16
N THR A 22 -4.15 -15.26 -6.38
CA THR A 22 -5.60 -15.25 -6.23
C THR A 22 -5.95 -14.53 -4.95
N LEU A 23 -6.89 -13.58 -5.00
CA LEU A 23 -7.25 -12.79 -3.84
C LEU A 23 -8.74 -12.81 -3.52
N PHE A 24 -9.04 -12.60 -2.24
CA PHE A 24 -10.33 -12.12 -1.78
C PHE A 24 -10.26 -10.61 -1.53
N ILE A 25 -11.36 -9.90 -1.82
CA ILE A 25 -11.55 -8.50 -1.42
C ILE A 25 -12.30 -8.48 -0.09
N TYR A 26 -11.76 -7.75 0.88
CA TYR A 26 -12.40 -7.58 2.18
C TYR A 26 -13.61 -6.64 2.09
N GLY A 27 -14.67 -7.03 2.80
CA GLY A 27 -15.87 -6.21 2.99
C GLY A 27 -16.93 -6.38 1.90
N SER A 28 -18.12 -5.91 2.24
CA SER A 28 -19.33 -5.94 1.38
C SER A 28 -19.81 -4.55 0.99
N THR A 29 -18.95 -3.53 1.15
CA THR A 29 -19.28 -2.13 0.91
C THR A 29 -19.16 -1.74 -0.58
N GLU A 30 -19.71 -0.58 -0.94
CA GLU A 30 -19.55 0.00 -2.28
C GLU A 30 -18.08 0.15 -2.69
N LYS A 31 -17.19 0.47 -1.74
CA LYS A 31 -15.75 0.56 -1.98
C LYS A 31 -15.16 -0.78 -2.43
N SER A 32 -15.61 -1.88 -1.80
CA SER A 32 -15.18 -3.24 -2.14
C SER A 32 -15.68 -3.65 -3.53
N ILE A 33 -16.91 -3.29 -3.88
CA ILE A 33 -17.49 -3.54 -5.21
C ILE A 33 -16.77 -2.72 -6.29
N ALA A 34 -16.51 -1.44 -6.03
CA ALA A 34 -15.75 -0.58 -6.95
C ALA A 34 -14.33 -1.12 -7.19
N LEU A 35 -13.69 -1.63 -6.14
CA LEU A 35 -12.38 -2.24 -6.23
C LEU A 35 -12.39 -3.51 -7.09
N LYS A 36 -13.42 -4.37 -6.95
CA LYS A 36 -13.62 -5.54 -7.81
C LYS A 36 -13.73 -5.13 -9.28
N LEU A 37 -14.55 -4.14 -9.61
CA LEU A 37 -14.75 -3.68 -10.99
C LEU A 37 -13.44 -3.16 -11.61
N ARG A 38 -12.63 -2.44 -10.85
CA ARG A 38 -11.33 -1.91 -11.31
C ARG A 38 -10.26 -2.98 -11.51
N LEU A 39 -10.35 -4.08 -10.77
CA LEU A 39 -9.38 -5.18 -10.83
C LEU A 39 -9.88 -6.38 -11.64
N GLU A 40 -11.09 -6.35 -12.17
CA GLU A 40 -11.70 -7.48 -12.88
C GLU A 40 -10.84 -7.96 -14.07
N ASN A 41 -10.23 -7.02 -14.77
CA ASN A 41 -9.36 -7.29 -15.92
C ASN A 41 -7.86 -7.19 -15.56
N SER A 42 -7.50 -7.25 -14.28
CA SER A 42 -6.11 -7.18 -13.88
C SER A 42 -5.33 -8.39 -14.39
N PRO A 43 -4.21 -8.19 -15.09
CA PRO A 43 -3.34 -9.30 -15.49
C PRO A 43 -2.61 -9.93 -14.29
N HIS A 44 -2.48 -9.18 -13.19
CA HIS A 44 -1.68 -9.58 -12.03
C HIS A 44 -2.44 -10.41 -11.01
N TYR A 45 -3.74 -10.13 -10.81
CA TYR A 45 -4.54 -10.77 -9.76
C TYR A 45 -5.81 -11.40 -10.31
N ARG A 46 -6.17 -12.56 -9.76
CA ARG A 46 -7.47 -13.20 -9.96
C ARG A 46 -8.33 -12.99 -8.73
N ILE A 47 -9.49 -12.36 -8.88
CA ILE A 47 -10.45 -12.18 -7.80
C ILE A 47 -11.29 -13.44 -7.67
N ALA A 48 -11.23 -14.11 -6.53
CA ALA A 48 -11.99 -15.33 -6.25
C ALA A 48 -13.33 -15.04 -5.55
N GLY A 49 -13.47 -13.86 -4.93
CA GLY A 49 -14.67 -13.48 -4.19
C GLY A 49 -14.41 -12.38 -3.18
N PHE A 50 -15.35 -12.25 -2.28
CA PHE A 50 -15.29 -11.35 -1.14
C PHE A 50 -15.21 -12.14 0.17
N ILE A 51 -14.63 -11.52 1.20
CA ILE A 51 -14.60 -12.05 2.55
C ILE A 51 -14.97 -10.94 3.55
N ASP A 52 -15.86 -11.24 4.49
CA ASP A 52 -16.33 -10.24 5.46
C ASP A 52 -16.71 -10.90 6.80
N TYR A 53 -16.75 -10.11 7.87
CA TYR A 53 -17.24 -10.56 9.18
C TYR A 53 -18.76 -10.43 9.27
N THR A 54 -19.46 -11.10 8.37
CA THR A 54 -20.94 -11.12 8.30
C THR A 54 -21.50 -12.44 8.84
N THR A 55 -22.80 -12.51 9.00
CA THR A 55 -23.47 -13.73 9.46
C THR A 55 -23.84 -14.69 8.34
N HIS A 56 -23.85 -14.22 7.09
CA HIS A 56 -24.37 -14.98 5.95
C HIS A 56 -23.44 -14.90 4.74
N THR A 57 -23.30 -16.03 4.06
CA THR A 57 -22.74 -16.10 2.72
C THR A 57 -23.78 -15.56 1.72
N ALA A 58 -23.36 -14.67 0.84
CA ALA A 58 -24.21 -14.02 -0.15
C ALA A 58 -23.52 -13.93 -1.51
N LYS A 59 -24.25 -13.50 -2.53
CA LYS A 59 -23.64 -13.09 -3.81
C LYS A 59 -23.52 -11.57 -3.86
N LEU A 60 -22.34 -11.08 -4.22
CA LEU A 60 -22.03 -9.66 -4.32
C LEU A 60 -21.30 -9.41 -5.64
N ALA A 61 -21.85 -8.55 -6.49
CA ALA A 61 -21.27 -8.21 -7.80
C ALA A 61 -20.87 -9.43 -8.65
N GLY A 62 -21.67 -10.49 -8.64
CA GLY A 62 -21.46 -11.73 -9.40
C GLY A 62 -20.52 -12.75 -8.73
N LEU A 63 -19.87 -12.40 -7.62
CA LEU A 63 -18.96 -13.28 -6.86
C LEU A 63 -19.57 -13.67 -5.51
N THR A 64 -19.04 -14.71 -4.89
CA THR A 64 -19.46 -15.15 -3.56
C THR A 64 -18.81 -14.28 -2.48
N LEU A 65 -19.62 -13.80 -1.55
CA LEU A 65 -19.21 -13.22 -0.29
C LEU A 65 -19.10 -14.34 0.75
N HIS A 66 -17.92 -14.59 1.25
CA HIS A 66 -17.65 -15.58 2.27
C HIS A 66 -17.59 -14.93 3.65
N THR A 67 -18.12 -15.61 4.65
CA THR A 67 -18.00 -15.16 6.03
C THR A 67 -16.87 -15.90 6.75
N PHE A 68 -16.15 -15.20 7.63
CA PHE A 68 -15.25 -15.81 8.60
C PHE A 68 -15.75 -15.68 10.04
N LYS A 69 -16.94 -15.12 10.24
CA LYS A 69 -17.58 -15.06 11.56
C LYS A 69 -17.84 -16.47 12.08
N ASN A 70 -17.47 -16.71 13.35
CA ASN A 70 -17.62 -17.98 14.04
C ASN A 70 -16.88 -19.17 13.37
N LYS A 71 -15.88 -18.90 12.53
CA LYS A 71 -14.98 -19.93 12.00
C LYS A 71 -13.76 -20.06 12.90
N SER A 72 -13.33 -21.33 13.10
CA SER A 72 -12.01 -21.58 13.65
C SER A 72 -10.91 -21.22 12.64
N ASP A 73 -9.68 -21.05 13.11
CA ASP A 73 -8.53 -20.77 12.24
C ASP A 73 -8.32 -21.91 11.21
N GLU A 74 -8.55 -23.15 11.61
CA GLU A 74 -8.47 -24.30 10.72
C GLU A 74 -9.53 -24.27 9.63
N GLU A 75 -10.78 -23.97 9.95
CA GLU A 75 -11.87 -23.83 8.98
C GLU A 75 -11.63 -22.68 8.01
N LEU A 76 -11.10 -21.56 8.52
CA LEU A 76 -10.74 -20.40 7.71
C LEU A 76 -9.59 -20.75 6.77
N LEU A 77 -8.53 -21.38 7.27
CA LEU A 77 -7.39 -21.81 6.47
C LEU A 77 -7.81 -22.79 5.36
N ASN A 78 -8.63 -23.78 5.68
CA ASN A 78 -9.16 -24.73 4.71
C ASN A 78 -10.01 -24.01 3.63
N MET A 79 -10.83 -23.05 4.02
CA MET A 79 -11.62 -22.26 3.08
C MET A 79 -10.74 -21.47 2.10
N LEU A 80 -9.63 -20.90 2.56
CA LEU A 80 -8.70 -20.14 1.74
C LEU A 80 -7.86 -21.05 0.84
N ASN A 81 -7.34 -22.15 1.38
CA ASN A 81 -6.54 -23.12 0.64
C ASN A 81 -7.33 -23.81 -0.48
N ASN A 82 -8.57 -24.22 -0.23
CA ASN A 82 -9.45 -24.84 -1.23
C ASN A 82 -9.71 -23.95 -2.45
N ARG A 83 -9.47 -22.65 -2.33
CA ARG A 83 -9.61 -21.65 -3.41
C ARG A 83 -8.28 -21.10 -3.89
N SER A 84 -7.18 -21.64 -3.36
CA SER A 84 -5.82 -21.15 -3.65
C SER A 84 -5.66 -19.65 -3.40
N ILE A 85 -6.26 -19.14 -2.33
CA ILE A 85 -6.16 -17.74 -1.94
C ILE A 85 -4.78 -17.48 -1.38
N THR A 86 -4.09 -16.56 -1.99
CA THR A 86 -2.74 -16.13 -1.59
C THR A 86 -2.72 -14.72 -0.99
N HIS A 87 -3.78 -13.95 -1.25
CA HIS A 87 -3.85 -12.55 -0.83
C HIS A 87 -5.25 -12.18 -0.32
N ILE A 88 -5.31 -11.26 0.64
CA ILE A 88 -6.53 -10.53 1.01
C ILE A 88 -6.31 -9.05 0.75
N LEU A 89 -7.18 -8.42 -0.02
CA LEU A 89 -7.10 -7.02 -0.41
C LEU A 89 -8.14 -6.20 0.36
N PHE A 90 -7.68 -5.26 1.15
CA PHE A 90 -8.51 -4.31 1.87
C PHE A 90 -8.76 -3.05 1.03
N PRO A 91 -10.00 -2.51 1.01
CA PRO A 91 -10.33 -1.33 0.21
C PRO A 91 -9.71 -0.03 0.76
N ASN A 92 -9.29 0.01 2.02
CA ASN A 92 -8.63 1.13 2.66
C ASN A 92 -7.97 0.71 3.98
N TYR A 93 -7.16 1.61 4.55
CA TYR A 93 -6.51 1.40 5.84
C TYR A 93 -7.48 1.32 7.03
N GLU A 94 -8.63 1.97 6.96
CA GLU A 94 -9.63 1.92 8.03
C GLU A 94 -10.17 0.49 8.21
N SER A 95 -10.58 -0.15 7.13
CA SER A 95 -11.04 -1.55 7.16
C SER A 95 -9.93 -2.52 7.57
N LEU A 96 -8.68 -2.25 7.17
CA LEU A 96 -7.52 -3.01 7.59
C LEU A 96 -7.33 -2.95 9.11
N ARG A 97 -7.42 -1.76 9.70
CA ARG A 97 -7.25 -1.56 11.16
C ARG A 97 -8.35 -2.24 11.96
N LEU A 98 -9.60 -2.20 11.49
CA LEU A 98 -10.73 -2.88 12.13
C LEU A 98 -10.50 -4.39 12.27
N GLU A 99 -9.79 -4.99 11.34
CA GLU A 99 -9.52 -6.43 11.28
C GLU A 99 -8.08 -6.81 11.68
N SER A 100 -7.29 -5.85 12.19
CA SER A 100 -5.87 -6.05 12.48
C SER A 100 -5.61 -7.21 13.45
N GLU A 101 -6.39 -7.33 14.50
CA GLU A 101 -6.22 -8.36 15.54
C GLU A 101 -6.80 -9.73 15.16
N ARG A 102 -7.66 -9.78 14.15
CA ARG A 102 -8.33 -11.03 13.72
C ARG A 102 -7.81 -11.52 12.39
N LEU A 103 -8.38 -10.99 11.31
CA LEU A 103 -8.11 -11.49 9.96
C LEU A 103 -6.67 -11.20 9.51
N VAL A 104 -6.15 -10.02 9.82
CA VAL A 104 -4.78 -9.65 9.41
C VAL A 104 -3.74 -10.47 10.17
N GLN A 105 -3.90 -10.62 11.49
CA GLN A 105 -3.01 -11.47 12.29
C GLN A 105 -3.06 -12.94 11.83
N PHE A 106 -4.26 -13.43 11.52
CA PHE A 106 -4.43 -14.77 10.94
C PHE A 106 -3.67 -14.90 9.62
N CYS A 107 -3.78 -13.92 8.72
CA CYS A 107 -3.06 -13.92 7.44
C CYS A 107 -1.54 -13.97 7.62
N ILE A 108 -1.00 -13.15 8.52
CA ILE A 108 0.43 -13.13 8.85
C ILE A 108 0.90 -14.50 9.33
N ASN A 109 0.17 -15.10 10.25
CA ASN A 109 0.52 -16.41 10.84
C ASN A 109 0.48 -17.56 9.82
N ASN A 110 -0.30 -17.41 8.75
CA ASN A 110 -0.50 -18.47 7.73
C ASN A 110 0.14 -18.14 6.38
N GLY A 111 0.97 -17.09 6.29
CA GLY A 111 1.69 -16.74 5.06
C GLY A 111 0.81 -16.20 3.94
N ILE A 112 -0.39 -15.70 4.27
CA ILE A 112 -1.31 -15.05 3.33
C ILE A 112 -0.97 -13.56 3.31
N LYS A 113 -0.69 -13.02 2.14
CA LYS A 113 -0.32 -11.61 2.00
C LYS A 113 -1.53 -10.71 2.17
N THR A 114 -1.36 -9.68 2.96
CA THR A 114 -2.37 -8.64 3.15
C THR A 114 -2.01 -7.43 2.32
N LEU A 115 -2.95 -6.99 1.48
CA LEU A 115 -2.80 -5.87 0.57
C LEU A 115 -3.79 -4.76 0.93
N VAL A 116 -3.43 -3.53 0.65
CA VAL A 116 -4.33 -2.38 0.75
C VAL A 116 -4.39 -1.64 -0.58
N ALA A 117 -5.60 -1.25 -0.97
CA ALA A 117 -5.82 -0.46 -2.17
C ALA A 117 -5.43 1.02 -1.93
N PRO A 118 -4.87 1.69 -2.96
CA PRO A 118 -4.58 3.12 -2.88
C PRO A 118 -5.87 3.93 -2.77
N PRO A 119 -5.79 5.18 -2.27
CA PRO A 119 -6.90 6.12 -2.32
C PRO A 119 -7.43 6.32 -3.75
N ILE A 120 -8.71 6.61 -3.88
CA ILE A 120 -9.42 6.70 -5.19
C ILE A 120 -8.80 7.75 -6.13
N ASN A 121 -8.18 8.79 -5.59
CA ASN A 121 -7.51 9.88 -6.32
C ASN A 121 -6.20 9.45 -7.02
N GLU A 122 -5.65 8.27 -6.73
CA GLU A 122 -4.44 7.74 -7.39
C GLU A 122 -4.75 6.81 -8.57
N ALA A 123 -6.02 6.64 -8.92
CA ALA A 123 -6.39 5.84 -10.08
C ALA A 123 -6.11 6.61 -11.38
N VAL A 124 -5.30 6.03 -12.26
CA VAL A 124 -5.06 6.54 -13.62
C VAL A 124 -6.04 5.85 -14.57
N ASP A 125 -6.81 6.64 -15.34
CA ASP A 125 -7.78 6.14 -16.34
C ASP A 125 -8.78 5.09 -15.81
N GLY A 126 -9.16 5.19 -14.53
CA GLY A 126 -10.13 4.27 -13.90
C GLY A 126 -9.57 2.90 -13.51
N ASN A 127 -8.35 2.57 -13.86
CA ASN A 127 -7.67 1.34 -13.47
C ASN A 127 -6.69 1.58 -12.31
N ILE A 128 -6.56 0.58 -11.44
CA ILE A 128 -5.56 0.59 -10.38
C ILE A 128 -4.32 -0.15 -10.90
N PRO A 129 -3.19 0.53 -11.08
CA PRO A 129 -1.95 -0.15 -11.45
C PRO A 129 -1.52 -1.08 -10.30
N ALA A 130 -0.99 -2.25 -10.63
CA ALA A 130 -0.55 -3.22 -9.62
C ALA A 130 0.50 -2.63 -8.66
N SER A 131 1.33 -1.70 -9.13
CA SER A 131 2.31 -0.97 -8.33
C SER A 131 1.71 -0.04 -7.27
N ALA A 132 0.44 0.33 -7.41
CA ALA A 132 -0.27 1.15 -6.42
C ALA A 132 -0.90 0.31 -5.30
N ILE A 133 -1.06 -1.00 -5.51
CA ILE A 133 -1.52 -1.92 -4.45
C ILE A 133 -0.32 -2.24 -3.57
N ARG A 134 -0.40 -1.87 -2.30
CA ARG A 134 0.71 -2.02 -1.36
C ARG A 134 0.51 -3.25 -0.48
N GLU A 135 1.58 -4.01 -0.28
CA GLU A 135 1.62 -5.05 0.77
C GLU A 135 1.69 -4.36 2.13
N VAL A 136 0.83 -4.80 3.04
CA VAL A 136 0.75 -4.26 4.40
C VAL A 136 1.95 -4.73 5.21
N LYS A 137 2.66 -3.80 5.80
CA LYS A 137 3.73 -4.05 6.75
C LYS A 137 3.21 -3.99 8.18
N ILE A 138 3.92 -4.60 9.12
CA ILE A 138 3.53 -4.59 10.55
C ILE A 138 3.45 -3.16 11.06
N GLU A 139 4.31 -2.26 10.57
CA GLU A 139 4.31 -0.85 10.90
C GLU A 139 3.00 -0.13 10.54
N ASP A 140 2.35 -0.54 9.45
CA ASP A 140 1.06 0.00 8.99
C ASP A 140 -0.07 -0.31 9.99
N LEU A 141 0.06 -1.38 10.78
CA LEU A 141 -0.90 -1.79 11.80
C LEU A 141 -0.74 -1.01 13.11
N LEU A 142 0.42 -0.43 13.35
CA LEU A 142 0.73 0.32 14.57
C LEU A 142 0.06 1.71 14.64
N GLY A 143 -0.85 2.01 13.73
CA GLY A 143 -1.71 3.19 13.80
C GLY A 143 -1.03 4.53 13.51
N ARG A 144 0.22 4.53 13.05
CA ARG A 144 0.88 5.73 12.57
C ARG A 144 0.40 5.97 11.14
N GLU A 145 -0.53 6.90 10.96
CA GLU A 145 -0.87 7.38 9.63
C GLU A 145 0.43 7.84 8.94
N GLU A 146 0.73 7.26 7.79
CA GLU A 146 1.74 7.84 6.92
C GLU A 146 1.23 9.23 6.55
N ILE A 147 1.82 10.25 7.14
CA ILE A 147 1.46 11.63 6.84
C ILE A 147 1.93 11.88 5.42
N SER A 148 1.03 11.71 4.45
CA SER A 148 1.31 12.04 3.05
C SER A 148 1.29 13.56 2.90
N PHE A 149 2.46 14.16 2.92
CA PHE A 149 2.59 15.56 2.56
C PHE A 149 2.66 15.69 1.02
N SER A 150 1.86 16.60 0.48
CA SER A 150 2.08 17.06 -0.89
C SER A 150 3.43 17.78 -0.94
N MET A 151 4.38 17.24 -1.70
CA MET A 151 5.71 17.86 -1.85
C MET A 151 5.61 19.28 -2.40
N SER A 152 4.62 19.56 -3.26
CA SER A 152 4.34 20.90 -3.78
C SER A 152 3.92 21.88 -2.68
N ASP A 153 3.13 21.44 -1.70
CA ASP A 153 2.72 22.30 -0.59
C ASP A 153 3.88 22.56 0.38
N ILE A 154 4.74 21.57 0.59
CA ILE A 154 5.96 21.73 1.38
C ILE A 154 6.86 22.78 0.72
N ILE A 155 7.19 22.62 -0.55
CA ILE A 155 8.04 23.55 -1.29
C ILE A 155 7.44 24.97 -1.25
N LYS A 156 6.12 25.12 -1.50
CA LYS A 156 5.42 26.40 -1.46
C LYS A 156 5.49 27.06 -0.08
N ASN A 157 5.42 26.28 0.98
CA ASN A 157 5.44 26.82 2.35
C ASN A 157 6.85 27.21 2.81
N PHE A 158 7.90 26.57 2.29
CA PHE A 158 9.28 26.78 2.72
C PHE A 158 10.12 27.64 1.74
N SER A 159 9.76 27.65 0.45
CA SER A 159 10.40 28.53 -0.52
C SER A 159 10.28 29.99 -0.03
N SER A 160 11.31 30.79 -0.15
CA SER A 160 11.39 32.19 0.33
C SER A 160 11.46 32.39 1.86
N LYS A 161 11.47 31.35 2.68
CA LYS A 161 11.62 31.49 4.14
C LYS A 161 13.10 31.48 4.57
N THR A 162 13.37 32.16 5.68
CA THR A 162 14.61 31.97 6.43
C THR A 162 14.35 30.97 7.55
N ILE A 163 15.12 29.89 7.59
CA ILE A 163 14.90 28.78 8.50
C ILE A 163 16.15 28.62 9.37
N LEU A 164 15.95 28.48 10.67
CA LEU A 164 16.98 28.11 11.63
C LEU A 164 16.78 26.68 12.06
N VAL A 165 17.81 25.85 11.92
CA VAL A 165 17.83 24.47 12.40
C VAL A 165 18.84 24.37 13.54
N THR A 166 18.37 24.02 14.73
CA THR A 166 19.22 23.74 15.89
C THR A 166 19.51 22.24 15.97
N GLY A 167 20.68 21.85 16.47
CA GLY A 167 21.11 20.46 16.43
C GLY A 167 21.43 19.99 15.00
N ALA A 168 21.89 20.90 14.16
CA ALA A 168 22.08 20.71 12.72
C ALA A 168 23.18 19.67 12.38
N ALA A 169 24.10 19.44 13.29
CA ALA A 169 25.17 18.45 13.14
C ALA A 169 24.75 17.02 13.56
N GLY A 170 23.59 16.87 14.22
CA GLY A 170 23.04 15.58 14.59
C GLY A 170 22.44 14.83 13.40
N SER A 171 22.20 13.51 13.55
CA SER A 171 21.66 12.65 12.48
C SER A 171 20.30 13.11 11.92
N ILE A 172 19.41 13.64 12.78
CA ILE A 172 18.10 14.18 12.36
C ILE A 172 18.27 15.59 11.77
N GLY A 173 19.02 16.45 12.44
CA GLY A 173 19.21 17.85 12.04
C GLY A 173 19.93 17.98 10.68
N SER A 174 20.97 17.17 10.44
CA SER A 174 21.69 17.17 9.18
C SER A 174 20.83 16.70 8.00
N GLU A 175 20.02 15.68 8.20
CA GLU A 175 19.07 15.21 7.16
C GLU A 175 17.99 16.26 6.89
N LEU A 176 17.45 16.89 7.93
CA LEU A 176 16.50 18.01 7.78
C LEU A 176 17.12 19.18 6.99
N CYS A 177 18.37 19.54 7.29
CA CYS A 177 19.08 20.59 6.54
C CYS A 177 19.23 20.25 5.06
N ARG A 178 19.57 19.00 4.73
CA ARG A 178 19.69 18.51 3.35
C ARG A 178 18.35 18.60 2.59
N GLN A 179 17.26 18.20 3.21
CA GLN A 179 15.94 18.28 2.63
C GLN A 179 15.49 19.75 2.44
N LEU A 180 15.66 20.61 3.45
CA LEU A 180 15.33 22.03 3.36
C LEU A 180 16.12 22.74 2.26
N ALA A 181 17.38 22.40 2.07
CA ALA A 181 18.20 22.97 0.99
C ALA A 181 17.64 22.62 -0.39
N SER A 182 17.04 21.43 -0.56
CA SER A 182 16.40 21.02 -1.82
C SER A 182 15.06 21.73 -2.09
N PHE A 183 14.41 22.30 -1.08
CA PHE A 183 13.12 23.00 -1.23
C PHE A 183 13.25 24.48 -1.66
N GLY A 184 14.45 24.95 -1.92
CA GLY A 184 14.67 26.33 -2.39
C GLY A 184 14.36 27.39 -1.33
N VAL A 185 14.72 27.13 -0.08
CA VAL A 185 14.61 28.13 1.01
C VAL A 185 15.47 29.33 0.72
N ASN A 186 15.03 30.52 1.15
CA ASN A 186 15.78 31.76 0.93
C ASN A 186 17.10 31.76 1.72
N LYS A 187 17.06 31.30 2.97
CA LYS A 187 18.23 31.21 3.84
C LYS A 187 18.08 30.06 4.83
N LEU A 188 19.09 29.20 4.91
CA LEU A 188 19.19 28.15 5.90
C LEU A 188 20.31 28.51 6.90
N ILE A 189 19.95 28.62 8.17
CA ILE A 189 20.88 28.87 9.27
C ILE A 189 20.99 27.59 10.07
N MET A 190 22.18 27.01 10.10
CA MET A 190 22.50 25.80 10.86
C MET A 190 23.19 26.18 12.16
N PHE A 191 22.68 25.70 13.28
CA PHE A 191 23.24 25.95 14.60
C PHE A 191 23.44 24.64 15.35
N ASP A 192 24.66 24.42 15.82
CA ASP A 192 25.02 23.29 16.65
C ASP A 192 26.16 23.65 17.59
N ASN A 193 26.35 22.87 18.65
CA ASN A 193 27.48 22.96 19.56
C ASN A 193 28.64 22.00 19.19
N ALA A 194 28.45 21.14 18.18
CA ALA A 194 29.47 20.23 17.67
C ALA A 194 30.24 20.85 16.51
N GLU A 195 31.50 21.13 16.70
CA GLU A 195 32.37 21.79 15.69
C GLU A 195 32.65 20.90 14.48
N THR A 196 33.08 19.65 14.71
CA THR A 196 33.57 18.75 13.65
C THR A 196 32.54 18.39 12.56
N PRO A 197 31.27 18.04 12.89
CA PRO A 197 30.27 17.71 11.87
C PRO A 197 29.75 18.89 11.08
N MET A 198 29.95 20.12 11.54
CA MET A 198 29.48 21.32 10.85
C MET A 198 30.33 21.73 9.65
N HIS A 199 31.52 21.13 9.49
CA HIS A 199 32.49 21.45 8.43
C HIS A 199 32.50 20.42 7.29
N ASN A 200 31.74 19.32 7.41
CA ASN A 200 31.57 18.28 6.40
C ASN A 200 30.22 18.42 5.68
#